data_0f6bc4032e721b2ad1fb864048f49c2e
#
_entry.id   0f6bc4032e721b2ad1fb864048f49c2e
#
_cell.length_a   1.000
_cell.length_b   1.000
_cell.length_c   1.000
_cell.angle_alpha   90.00
_cell.angle_beta   90.00
_cell.angle_gamma   90.00
#
_symmetry.space_group_name_H-M   'P 1'
#
loop_
_entity.id
_entity.type
_entity.pdbx_description
1 polymer ?
#
loop_
_entity_poly.entity_id
_entity_poly.type
_entity_poly.pdbx_seq_one_letter_code
_entity_poly.pdbx_strand_id
1 'polypeptide(L)'
;ELLSTVRFAVVVPAMLAVVGVTFLPHAVRWYPRAILLAAPLVLFSVVATVITAAHAGTQLLFSTLVLATIFVYYLVGLMFYGAVFCNLLALAAYVAGAFATGLPLPHVTYNSLVLLFANLVGASVAYNLERTQRTSWLEARMLEDLALRDGLTGIFNRRRFDERMQS
;
A
#
# COMPACT_ATOMS: atom_id res chain seq x y z
N GLU A 1 -5.12 15.89 -23.36
CA GLU A 1 -3.85 16.59 -23.09
C GLU A 1 -3.75 17.10 -21.63
N LEU A 2 -4.78 17.80 -21.12
CA LEU A 2 -4.77 18.34 -19.73
C LEU A 2 -4.57 17.25 -18.66
N LEU A 3 -5.20 16.09 -18.82
CA LEU A 3 -5.08 14.95 -17.90
C LEU A 3 -3.70 14.28 -17.93
N SER A 4 -3.10 14.17 -19.11
CA SER A 4 -1.74 13.65 -19.22
C SER A 4 -0.74 14.61 -18.58
N THR A 5 -0.93 15.92 -18.76
CA THR A 5 -0.09 16.95 -18.16
C THR A 5 -0.19 16.94 -16.63
N VAL A 6 -1.41 16.86 -16.06
CA VAL A 6 -1.61 16.76 -14.60
C VAL A 6 -0.99 15.48 -14.05
N ARG A 7 -1.12 14.36 -14.74
CA ARG A 7 -0.53 13.08 -14.35
C ARG A 7 1.00 13.15 -14.28
N PHE A 8 1.65 13.71 -15.29
CA PHE A 8 3.10 13.85 -15.30
C PHE A 8 3.60 14.95 -14.34
N ALA A 9 2.87 16.05 -14.21
CA ALA A 9 3.29 17.17 -13.38
C ALA A 9 3.04 16.96 -11.87
N VAL A 10 2.09 16.12 -11.49
CA VAL A 10 1.71 15.93 -10.07
C VAL A 10 2.08 14.53 -9.58
N VAL A 11 1.66 13.47 -10.31
CA VAL A 11 1.81 12.10 -9.82
C VAL A 11 3.27 11.65 -9.87
N VAL A 12 4.00 11.96 -10.95
CA VAL A 12 5.41 11.55 -11.06
C VAL A 12 6.28 12.25 -10.01
N PRO A 13 6.20 13.59 -9.81
CA PRO A 13 6.94 14.22 -8.73
C PRO A 13 6.55 13.73 -7.33
N ALA A 14 5.26 13.46 -7.09
CA ALA A 14 4.82 12.91 -5.81
C ALA A 14 5.40 11.51 -5.55
N MET A 15 5.43 10.63 -6.57
CA MET A 15 6.06 9.32 -6.46
C MET A 15 7.57 9.42 -6.26
N LEU A 16 8.24 10.31 -7.01
CA LEU A 16 9.68 10.55 -6.84
C LEU A 16 10.00 11.11 -5.46
N ALA A 17 9.16 11.99 -4.91
CA ALA A 17 9.31 12.50 -3.56
C ALA A 17 9.17 11.39 -2.51
N VAL A 18 8.21 10.47 -2.66
CA VAL A 18 8.06 9.30 -1.78
C VAL A 18 9.29 8.40 -1.85
N VAL A 19 9.77 8.11 -3.07
CA VAL A 19 11.02 7.34 -3.25
C VAL A 19 12.21 8.07 -2.64
N GLY A 20 12.34 9.39 -2.87
CA GLY A 20 13.42 10.21 -2.29
C GLY A 20 13.43 10.20 -0.77
N VAL A 21 12.25 10.23 -0.14
CA VAL A 21 12.11 10.15 1.32
C VAL A 21 12.66 8.82 1.87
N THR A 22 12.61 7.71 1.12
CA THR A 22 13.16 6.42 1.58
C THR A 22 14.67 6.41 1.77
N PHE A 23 15.40 7.31 1.10
CA PHE A 23 16.86 7.43 1.22
C PHE A 23 17.31 8.35 2.37
N LEU A 24 16.39 9.02 3.05
CA LEU A 24 16.73 9.91 4.18
C LEU A 24 16.86 9.12 5.48
N PRO A 25 17.92 9.31 6.29
CA PRO A 25 18.18 8.54 7.53
C PRO A 25 17.04 8.63 8.56
N HIS A 26 16.25 9.70 8.53
CA HIS A 26 15.11 9.94 9.42
C HIS A 26 13.74 9.59 8.80
N ALA A 27 13.73 9.04 7.58
CA ALA A 27 12.53 8.77 6.80
C ALA A 27 11.59 7.75 7.43
N VAL A 28 12.12 6.79 8.19
CA VAL A 28 11.33 5.74 8.86
C VAL A 28 10.16 6.33 9.67
N ARG A 29 10.34 7.53 10.23
CA ARG A 29 9.31 8.20 11.03
C ARG A 29 8.21 8.85 10.18
N TRP A 30 8.53 9.36 9.00
CA TRP A 30 7.62 10.11 8.13
C TRP A 30 7.04 9.27 7.00
N TYR A 31 7.72 8.18 6.64
CA TYR A 31 7.36 7.29 5.54
C TYR A 31 5.89 6.82 5.58
N PRO A 32 5.35 6.29 6.72
CA PRO A 32 3.97 5.83 6.77
C PRO A 32 2.95 6.95 6.50
N ARG A 33 3.25 8.18 6.97
CA ARG A 33 2.37 9.34 6.75
C ARG A 33 2.44 9.85 5.31
N ALA A 34 3.64 9.91 4.74
CA ALA A 34 3.86 10.33 3.37
C ALA A 34 3.13 9.39 2.39
N ILE A 35 3.24 8.08 2.60
CA ILE A 35 2.57 7.08 1.77
C ILE A 35 1.05 7.13 1.94
N LEU A 36 0.54 7.30 3.16
CA LEU A 36 -0.89 7.39 3.42
C LEU A 36 -1.54 8.58 2.67
N LEU A 37 -0.79 9.64 2.42
CA LEU A 37 -1.24 10.79 1.62
C LEU A 37 -1.01 10.57 0.12
N ALA A 38 0.10 9.97 -0.27
CA ALA A 38 0.45 9.78 -1.68
C ALA A 38 -0.39 8.68 -2.36
N ALA A 39 -0.70 7.60 -1.66
CA ALA A 39 -1.44 6.47 -2.24
C ALA A 39 -2.84 6.87 -2.75
N PRO A 40 -3.70 7.58 -2.01
CA PRO A 40 -4.98 8.06 -2.52
C PRO A 40 -4.82 8.98 -3.72
N LEU A 41 -3.82 9.87 -3.73
CA LEU A 41 -3.57 10.81 -4.82
C LEU A 41 -3.24 10.08 -6.12
N VAL A 42 -2.40 9.04 -6.05
CA VAL A 42 -2.10 8.17 -7.18
C VAL A 42 -3.34 7.43 -7.65
N LEU A 43 -4.09 6.82 -6.72
CA LEU A 43 -5.31 6.07 -7.05
C LEU A 43 -6.36 6.98 -7.71
N PHE A 44 -6.59 8.19 -7.21
CA PHE A 44 -7.51 9.15 -7.84
C PHE A 44 -7.08 9.56 -9.23
N SER A 45 -5.78 9.73 -9.48
CA SER A 45 -5.26 10.00 -10.81
C SER A 45 -5.53 8.83 -11.78
N VAL A 46 -5.38 7.59 -11.32
CA VAL A 46 -5.70 6.39 -12.10
C VAL A 46 -7.20 6.30 -12.36
N VAL A 47 -8.04 6.53 -11.36
CA VAL A 47 -9.51 6.56 -11.50
C VAL A 47 -9.94 7.58 -12.55
N ALA A 48 -9.45 8.83 -12.46
CA ALA A 48 -9.76 9.87 -13.44
C ALA A 48 -9.33 9.46 -14.86
N THR A 49 -8.17 8.82 -15.01
CA THR A 49 -7.68 8.32 -16.30
C THR A 49 -8.58 7.22 -16.86
N VAL A 50 -9.02 6.28 -16.03
CA VAL A 50 -9.89 5.17 -16.44
C VAL A 50 -11.27 5.70 -16.89
N ILE A 51 -11.86 6.64 -16.16
CA ILE A 51 -13.16 7.24 -16.51
C ILE A 51 -13.05 7.99 -17.84
N THR A 52 -12.03 8.81 -18.04
CA THR A 52 -11.84 9.53 -19.31
C THR A 52 -11.55 8.61 -20.49
N ALA A 53 -10.81 7.53 -20.28
CA ALA A 53 -10.54 6.53 -21.30
C ALA A 53 -11.81 5.74 -21.67
N ALA A 54 -12.68 5.45 -20.71
CA ALA A 54 -13.97 4.81 -20.97
C ALA A 54 -14.87 5.65 -21.87
N HIS A 55 -14.88 6.99 -21.70
CA HIS A 55 -15.58 7.91 -22.60
C HIS A 55 -14.98 7.97 -24.01
N ALA A 56 -13.66 7.75 -24.13
CA ALA A 56 -12.97 7.64 -25.42
C ALA A 56 -13.15 6.26 -26.09
N GLY A 57 -13.96 5.36 -25.52
CA GLY A 57 -14.19 4.01 -26.03
C GLY A 57 -13.09 2.99 -25.75
N THR A 58 -12.08 3.37 -24.95
CA THR A 58 -10.96 2.49 -24.61
C THR A 58 -11.14 1.90 -23.20
N GLN A 59 -11.52 0.62 -23.13
CA GLN A 59 -11.70 -0.08 -21.84
C GLN A 59 -10.42 -0.75 -21.31
N LEU A 60 -9.37 -0.82 -22.12
CA LEU A 60 -8.09 -1.47 -21.79
C LEU A 60 -7.43 -0.88 -20.53
N LEU A 61 -7.67 0.39 -20.22
CA LEU A 61 -7.08 1.07 -19.07
C LEU A 61 -7.72 0.69 -17.72
N PHE A 62 -8.87 0.00 -17.70
CA PHE A 62 -9.47 -0.48 -16.46
C PHE A 62 -8.55 -1.46 -15.71
N SER A 63 -7.82 -2.32 -16.44
CA SER A 63 -6.80 -3.20 -15.83
C SER A 63 -5.73 -2.44 -15.05
N THR A 64 -5.42 -1.20 -15.43
CA THR A 64 -4.48 -0.35 -14.71
C THR A 64 -4.99 -0.01 -13.29
N LEU A 65 -6.29 0.20 -13.13
CA LEU A 65 -6.89 0.46 -11.82
C LEU A 65 -6.84 -0.79 -10.92
N VAL A 66 -7.10 -1.97 -11.49
CA VAL A 66 -6.97 -3.25 -10.78
C VAL A 66 -5.52 -3.48 -10.34
N LEU A 67 -4.55 -3.25 -11.23
CA LEU A 67 -3.12 -3.35 -10.91
C LEU A 67 -2.70 -2.34 -9.84
N ALA A 68 -3.19 -1.09 -9.91
CA ALA A 68 -2.92 -0.08 -8.89
C ALA A 68 -3.49 -0.48 -7.51
N THR A 69 -4.68 -1.07 -7.47
CA THR A 69 -5.28 -1.63 -6.25
C THR A 69 -4.39 -2.72 -5.64
N ILE A 70 -3.95 -3.67 -6.46
CA ILE A 70 -3.03 -4.73 -6.03
C ILE A 70 -1.71 -4.13 -5.54
N PHE A 71 -1.15 -3.18 -6.29
CA PHE A 71 0.11 -2.51 -5.93
C PHE A 71 0.05 -1.86 -4.55
N VAL A 72 -1.05 -1.18 -4.21
CA VAL A 72 -1.24 -0.55 -2.90
C VAL A 72 -1.27 -1.58 -1.77
N TYR A 73 -1.89 -2.74 -2.00
CA TYR A 73 -1.93 -3.80 -0.98
C TYR A 73 -0.58 -4.47 -0.72
N TYR A 74 0.28 -4.60 -1.74
CA TYR A 74 1.48 -5.43 -1.64
C TYR A 74 2.80 -4.66 -1.58
N LEU A 75 2.91 -3.57 -2.35
CA LEU A 75 4.21 -2.95 -2.62
C LEU A 75 4.41 -1.60 -1.93
N VAL A 76 3.32 -0.93 -1.55
CA VAL A 76 3.42 0.43 -0.97
C VAL A 76 3.86 0.40 0.51
N GLY A 77 3.77 -0.76 1.18
CA GLY A 77 4.18 -0.89 2.59
C GLY A 77 3.23 -0.20 3.58
N LEU A 78 1.99 0.04 3.18
CA LEU A 78 0.94 0.50 4.08
C LEU A 78 0.53 -0.63 5.02
N MET A 79 0.24 -0.28 6.28
CA MET A 79 -0.44 -1.20 7.19
C MET A 79 -1.81 -1.57 6.63
N PHE A 80 -2.30 -2.77 6.95
CA PHE A 80 -3.55 -3.34 6.47
C PHE A 80 -4.71 -2.32 6.42
N TYR A 81 -5.01 -1.65 7.53
CA TYR A 81 -6.11 -0.69 7.59
C TYR A 81 -5.92 0.52 6.66
N GLY A 82 -4.69 1.00 6.51
CA GLY A 82 -4.37 2.10 5.59
C GLY A 82 -4.57 1.71 4.13
N ALA A 83 -4.10 0.51 3.75
CA ALA A 83 -4.28 -0.01 2.39
C ALA A 83 -5.75 -0.24 2.06
N VAL A 84 -6.52 -0.84 2.97
CA VAL A 84 -7.99 -1.03 2.81
C VAL A 84 -8.68 0.31 2.65
N PHE A 85 -8.39 1.29 3.50
CA PHE A 85 -8.99 2.62 3.42
C PHE A 85 -8.72 3.29 2.07
N CYS A 86 -7.47 3.31 1.61
CA CYS A 86 -7.10 3.93 0.33
C CYS A 86 -7.80 3.27 -0.86
N ASN A 87 -7.88 1.95 -0.87
CA ASN A 87 -8.49 1.20 -1.96
C ASN A 87 -10.03 1.29 -1.97
N LEU A 88 -10.68 1.29 -0.80
CA LEU A 88 -12.13 1.53 -0.71
C LEU A 88 -12.49 2.96 -1.12
N LEU A 89 -11.65 3.93 -0.78
CA LEU A 89 -11.81 5.31 -1.22
C LEU A 89 -11.69 5.43 -2.75
N ALA A 90 -10.75 4.70 -3.37
CA ALA A 90 -10.60 4.64 -4.83
C ALA A 90 -11.81 3.98 -5.50
N LEU A 91 -12.35 2.90 -4.92
CA LEU A 91 -13.58 2.27 -5.41
C LEU A 91 -14.77 3.24 -5.34
N ALA A 92 -14.95 3.93 -4.22
CA ALA A 92 -16.01 4.93 -4.05
C ALA A 92 -15.85 6.08 -5.06
N ALA A 93 -14.63 6.58 -5.26
CA ALA A 93 -14.33 7.61 -6.24
C ALA A 93 -14.62 7.16 -7.68
N TYR A 94 -14.27 5.89 -8.02
CA TYR A 94 -14.62 5.33 -9.32
C TYR A 94 -16.14 5.30 -9.54
N VAL A 95 -16.89 4.77 -8.59
CA VAL A 95 -18.36 4.67 -8.67
C VAL A 95 -18.98 6.05 -8.78
N ALA A 96 -18.62 6.97 -7.90
CA ALA A 96 -19.13 8.34 -7.91
C ALA A 96 -18.81 9.09 -9.21
N GLY A 97 -17.56 9.00 -9.67
CA GLY A 97 -17.12 9.63 -10.92
C GLY A 97 -17.78 9.02 -12.15
N ALA A 98 -17.94 7.70 -12.19
CA ALA A 98 -18.62 7.01 -13.28
C ALA A 98 -20.11 7.43 -13.41
N PHE A 99 -20.82 7.55 -12.27
CA PHE A 99 -22.19 8.06 -12.26
C PHE A 99 -22.27 9.54 -12.63
N ALA A 100 -21.39 10.37 -12.09
CA ALA A 100 -21.38 11.81 -12.37
C ALA A 100 -21.10 12.11 -13.84
N THR A 101 -20.36 11.26 -14.52
CA THR A 101 -20.01 11.41 -15.93
C THR A 101 -20.94 10.65 -16.89
N GLY A 102 -21.96 9.94 -16.37
CA GLY A 102 -22.97 9.27 -17.17
C GLY A 102 -22.47 8.01 -17.91
N LEU A 103 -21.52 7.28 -17.34
CA LEU A 103 -21.08 6.01 -17.91
C LEU A 103 -22.21 4.98 -17.90
N PRO A 104 -22.32 4.10 -18.93
CA PRO A 104 -23.36 3.09 -19.00
C PRO A 104 -23.37 2.17 -17.77
N LEU A 105 -24.53 1.99 -17.17
CA LEU A 105 -24.73 1.22 -15.94
C LEU A 105 -24.11 -0.20 -15.98
N PRO A 106 -24.22 -0.98 -17.09
CA PRO A 106 -23.60 -2.30 -17.17
C PRO A 106 -22.07 -2.26 -17.01
N HIS A 107 -21.40 -1.23 -17.55
CA HIS A 107 -19.95 -1.07 -17.40
C HIS A 107 -19.57 -0.70 -15.97
N VAL A 108 -20.33 0.22 -15.35
CA VAL A 108 -20.09 0.62 -13.96
C VAL A 108 -20.26 -0.57 -13.02
N THR A 109 -21.33 -1.35 -13.20
CA THR A 109 -21.60 -2.54 -12.36
C THR A 109 -20.51 -3.59 -12.50
N TYR A 110 -20.16 -3.96 -13.74
CA TYR A 110 -19.13 -4.96 -13.98
C TYR A 110 -17.77 -4.55 -13.38
N ASN A 111 -17.32 -3.33 -13.67
CA ASN A 111 -16.06 -2.82 -13.19
C ASN A 111 -16.03 -2.69 -11.66
N SER A 112 -17.14 -2.26 -11.04
CA SER A 112 -17.24 -2.17 -9.58
C SER A 112 -17.17 -3.54 -8.92
N LEU A 113 -17.81 -4.57 -9.51
CA LEU A 113 -17.72 -5.94 -9.00
C LEU A 113 -16.29 -6.49 -9.11
N VAL A 114 -15.60 -6.26 -10.23
CA VAL A 114 -14.20 -6.67 -10.39
C VAL A 114 -13.29 -5.96 -9.38
N LEU A 115 -13.47 -4.65 -9.17
CA LEU A 115 -12.71 -3.91 -8.16
C LEU A 115 -13.02 -4.37 -6.74
N LEU A 116 -14.27 -4.66 -6.44
CA LEU A 116 -14.66 -5.21 -5.14
C LEU A 116 -14.00 -6.57 -4.90
N PHE A 117 -14.01 -7.44 -5.89
CA PHE A 117 -13.34 -8.74 -5.82
C PHE A 117 -11.81 -8.57 -5.64
N ALA A 118 -11.18 -7.68 -6.41
CA ALA A 118 -9.76 -7.36 -6.25
C ALA A 118 -9.43 -6.83 -4.85
N ASN A 119 -10.32 -6.01 -4.27
CA ASN A 119 -10.20 -5.52 -2.89
C ASN A 119 -10.31 -6.65 -1.87
N LEU A 120 -11.26 -7.57 -2.03
CA LEU A 120 -11.43 -8.72 -1.11
C LEU A 120 -10.19 -9.61 -1.11
N VAL A 121 -9.70 -9.96 -2.31
CA VAL A 121 -8.49 -10.77 -2.45
C VAL A 121 -7.27 -10.02 -1.90
N GLY A 122 -7.08 -8.78 -2.31
CA GLY A 122 -5.95 -7.95 -1.87
C GLY A 122 -5.93 -7.75 -0.36
N ALA A 123 -7.07 -7.45 0.24
CA ALA A 123 -7.20 -7.29 1.69
C ALA A 123 -6.90 -8.60 2.44
N SER A 124 -7.40 -9.75 1.93
CA SER A 124 -7.14 -11.05 2.55
C SER A 124 -5.65 -11.37 2.59
N VAL A 125 -4.95 -11.14 1.50
CA VAL A 125 -3.51 -11.40 1.43
C VAL A 125 -2.71 -10.38 2.23
N ALA A 126 -3.06 -9.10 2.18
CA ALA A 126 -2.40 -8.07 2.99
C ALA A 126 -2.53 -8.35 4.49
N TYR A 127 -3.70 -8.80 4.94
CA TYR A 127 -3.92 -9.23 6.33
C TYR A 127 -3.00 -10.39 6.72
N ASN A 128 -2.94 -11.43 5.87
CA ASN A 128 -2.08 -12.58 6.13
C ASN A 128 -0.60 -12.20 6.13
N LEU A 129 -0.18 -11.34 5.21
CA LEU A 129 1.20 -10.87 5.12
C LEU A 129 1.59 -10.09 6.39
N GLU A 130 0.75 -9.15 6.83
CA GLU A 130 1.01 -8.38 8.05
C GLU A 130 1.05 -9.28 9.29
N ARG A 131 0.14 -10.25 9.37
CA ARG A 131 0.13 -11.24 10.46
C ARG A 131 1.42 -12.06 10.47
N THR A 132 1.85 -12.58 9.31
CA THR A 132 3.08 -13.37 9.19
C THR A 132 4.31 -12.55 9.58
N GLN A 133 4.41 -11.30 9.12
CA GLN A 133 5.51 -10.40 9.50
C GLN A 133 5.57 -10.16 11.01
N ARG A 134 4.43 -9.95 11.66
CA ARG A 134 4.35 -9.78 13.12
C ARG A 134 4.77 -11.05 13.87
N THR A 135 4.31 -12.21 13.40
CA THR A 135 4.70 -13.49 14.00
C THR A 135 6.19 -13.75 13.85
N SER A 136 6.74 -13.57 12.64
CA SER A 136 8.18 -13.74 12.40
C SER A 136 9.04 -12.79 13.23
N TRP A 137 8.57 -11.55 13.43
CA TRP A 137 9.27 -10.60 14.29
C TRP A 137 9.29 -11.05 15.76
N LEU A 138 8.15 -11.57 16.27
CA LEU A 138 8.06 -12.11 17.64
C LEU A 138 8.94 -13.34 17.82
N GLU A 139 8.92 -14.27 16.84
CA GLU A 139 9.76 -15.46 16.84
C GLU A 139 11.25 -15.10 16.85
N ALA A 140 11.67 -14.17 15.99
CA ALA A 140 13.03 -13.66 15.96
C ALA A 140 13.45 -13.08 17.31
N ARG A 141 12.59 -12.34 17.96
CA ARG A 141 12.84 -11.75 19.27
C ARG A 141 12.92 -12.80 20.40
N MET A 142 12.05 -13.81 20.34
CA MET A 142 12.14 -14.94 21.29
C MET A 142 13.43 -15.73 21.11
N LEU A 143 13.84 -15.98 19.87
CA LEU A 143 15.11 -16.65 19.59
C LEU A 143 16.32 -15.84 20.07
N GLU A 144 16.27 -14.52 19.90
CA GLU A 144 17.29 -13.62 20.42
C GLU A 144 17.37 -13.68 21.97
N ASP A 145 16.21 -13.62 22.64
CA ASP A 145 16.14 -13.74 24.11
C ASP A 145 16.65 -15.10 24.61
N LEU A 146 16.33 -16.19 23.91
CA LEU A 146 16.84 -17.53 24.24
C LEU A 146 18.35 -17.63 24.02
N ALA A 147 18.89 -17.05 22.95
CA ALA A 147 20.33 -17.04 22.67
C ALA A 147 21.14 -16.22 23.70
N LEU A 148 20.50 -15.28 24.40
CA LEU A 148 21.12 -14.44 25.41
C LEU A 148 21.15 -15.08 26.80
N ARG A 149 20.45 -16.21 27.01
CA ARG A 149 20.40 -16.94 28.28
C ARG A 149 21.17 -18.26 28.15
N ASP A 150 21.87 -18.63 29.21
CA ASP A 150 22.46 -19.96 29.34
C ASP A 150 21.37 -20.99 29.60
N GLY A 151 21.32 -22.04 28.77
CA GLY A 151 20.25 -23.05 28.82
C GLY A 151 20.21 -23.91 30.09
N LEU A 152 21.31 -23.95 30.87
CA LEU A 152 21.40 -24.73 32.10
C LEU A 152 21.10 -23.92 33.34
N THR A 153 21.57 -22.69 33.39
CA THR A 153 21.48 -21.84 34.58
C THR A 153 20.40 -20.75 34.50
N GLY A 154 19.85 -20.48 33.31
CA GLY A 154 18.88 -19.40 33.09
C GLY A 154 19.46 -17.97 33.20
N ILE A 155 20.76 -17.87 33.53
CA ILE A 155 21.47 -16.59 33.69
C ILE A 155 21.87 -16.05 32.31
N PHE A 156 22.06 -14.75 32.21
CA PHE A 156 22.53 -14.14 30.98
C PHE A 156 23.91 -14.71 30.56
N ASN A 157 24.03 -15.10 29.31
CA ASN A 157 25.26 -15.58 28.73
C ASN A 157 26.35 -14.48 28.76
N ARG A 158 27.63 -14.88 28.88
CA ARG A 158 28.79 -13.98 28.90
C ARG A 158 28.77 -12.92 27.81
N ARG A 159 28.26 -13.25 26.62
CA ARG A 159 28.11 -12.31 25.51
C ARG A 159 27.25 -11.06 25.89
N ARG A 160 26.14 -11.24 26.60
CA ARG A 160 25.29 -10.12 27.05
C ARG A 160 25.97 -9.28 28.14
N PHE A 161 26.79 -9.91 28.97
CA PHE A 161 27.60 -9.19 29.95
C PHE A 161 28.61 -8.28 29.28
N ASP A 162 29.35 -8.82 28.29
CA ASP A 162 30.36 -8.09 27.54
C ASP A 162 29.77 -6.91 26.73
N GLU A 163 28.59 -7.10 26.12
CA GLU A 163 27.85 -6.03 25.39
C GLU A 163 27.42 -4.86 26.31
N ARG A 164 27.02 -5.15 27.56
CA ARG A 164 26.65 -4.13 28.53
C ARG A 164 27.84 -3.39 29.15
N MET A 165 28.99 -4.02 29.19
CA MET A 165 30.21 -3.37 29.72
C MET A 165 30.86 -2.45 28.70
N GLN A 166 30.49 -2.55 27.41
CA GLN A 166 31.01 -1.71 26.32
C GLN A 166 30.07 -0.52 25.97
N SER A 167 28.88 -0.44 26.55
CA SER A 167 27.90 0.63 26.36
C SER A 167 27.97 1.68 27.47
#